data_57ed326c64367d635cc3eb8d13ec8c86
#
_entry.id   57ed326c64367d635cc3eb8d13ec8c86
#
_cell.length_a   1.000
_cell.length_b   1.000
_cell.length_c   1.000
_cell.angle_alpha   90.00
_cell.angle_beta   90.00
_cell.angle_gamma   90.00
#
_symmetry.space_group_name_H-M   'P 1'
#
loop_
_entity.id
_entity.type
_entity.pdbx_description
1 polymer ?
#
loop_
_entity_poly.entity_id
_entity_poly.type
_entity_poly.pdbx_seq_one_letter_code
_entity_poly.pdbx_strand_id
1 'polypeptide(L)'
;MSKILIIEDEEAIADLERDYLELSGFEVEIANRGDTGLDKAMKEEYDLIILDLMLPEVDGFDICRQIREEKNTPIIMVSAKKDDIDKIRGLGLGADDYMTKPFSPSELVARVKAHMDRYNRLVGSGTAKNDVIEIRGIKIDKTARRVWVNGEEKTFTTKEFDLLTFLAENPNRVFTKDELFREIWDMAVSYTHLTLPTTSRV
;
A
#
# COMPACT_ATOMS: atom_id res chain seq x y z
N MET A 1 20.33 2.01 -5.00
CA MET A 1 19.49 3.21 -5.02
C MET A 1 18.09 2.70 -5.19
N SER A 2 17.11 3.16 -4.44
CA SER A 2 15.75 2.60 -4.54
C SER A 2 15.07 3.12 -5.80
N LYS A 3 14.44 2.22 -6.56
CA LYS A 3 13.81 2.49 -7.86
C LYS A 3 12.30 2.62 -7.71
N ILE A 4 11.75 3.74 -8.18
CA ILE A 4 10.33 4.06 -8.10
C ILE A 4 9.74 4.13 -9.51
N LEU A 5 8.57 3.52 -9.71
CA LEU A 5 7.79 3.69 -10.93
C LEU A 5 6.65 4.68 -10.66
N ILE A 6 6.52 5.68 -11.53
CA ILE A 6 5.38 6.59 -11.58
C ILE A 6 4.52 6.22 -12.78
N ILE A 7 3.23 5.99 -12.57
CA ILE A 7 2.24 5.74 -13.64
C ILE A 7 1.25 6.91 -13.60
N GLU A 8 1.48 7.89 -14.47
CA GLU A 8 0.77 9.18 -14.51
C GLU A 8 0.74 9.69 -15.95
N ASP A 9 -0.42 10.02 -16.48
CA ASP A 9 -0.59 10.46 -17.87
C ASP A 9 -0.33 11.97 -18.07
N GLU A 10 -0.47 12.77 -17.01
CA GLU A 10 -0.14 14.18 -17.06
C GLU A 10 1.37 14.40 -16.92
N GLU A 11 2.08 14.60 -18.04
CA GLU A 11 3.56 14.76 -18.07
C GLU A 11 4.06 15.80 -17.06
N ALA A 12 3.36 16.94 -16.92
CA ALA A 12 3.77 18.00 -16.02
C ALA A 12 3.71 17.57 -14.54
N ILE A 13 2.76 16.70 -14.16
CA ILE A 13 2.64 16.14 -12.82
C ILE A 13 3.71 15.10 -12.63
N ALA A 14 3.85 14.16 -13.57
CA ALA A 14 4.86 13.10 -13.53
C ALA A 14 6.28 13.66 -13.42
N ASP A 15 6.61 14.70 -14.20
CA ASP A 15 7.91 15.37 -14.15
C ASP A 15 8.15 16.04 -12.79
N LEU A 16 7.14 16.73 -12.25
CA LEU A 16 7.23 17.35 -10.93
C LEU A 16 7.47 16.31 -9.83
N GLU A 17 6.72 15.22 -9.84
CA GLU A 17 6.89 14.11 -8.89
C GLU A 17 8.29 13.51 -9.00
N ARG A 18 8.74 13.21 -10.22
CA ARG A 18 10.09 12.70 -10.50
C ARG A 18 11.15 13.61 -9.91
N ASP A 19 11.12 14.90 -10.24
CA ASP A 19 12.15 15.85 -9.85
C ASP A 19 12.32 15.92 -8.32
N TYR A 20 11.22 15.94 -7.56
CA TYR A 20 11.27 15.92 -6.10
C TYR A 20 11.76 14.59 -5.52
N LEU A 21 11.41 13.48 -6.13
CA LEU A 21 11.88 12.16 -5.71
C LEU A 21 13.36 11.97 -6.02
N GLU A 22 13.84 12.38 -7.19
CA GLU A 22 15.26 12.33 -7.57
C GLU A 22 16.12 13.22 -6.68
N LEU A 23 15.65 14.45 -6.37
CA LEU A 23 16.29 15.32 -5.38
C LEU A 23 16.35 14.69 -3.99
N SER A 24 15.46 13.74 -3.71
CA SER A 24 15.43 13.00 -2.44
C SER A 24 16.26 11.72 -2.46
N GLY A 25 16.94 11.42 -3.57
CA GLY A 25 17.90 10.32 -3.72
C GLY A 25 17.29 9.02 -4.24
N PHE A 26 16.11 9.06 -4.86
CA PHE A 26 15.50 7.91 -5.53
C PHE A 26 15.86 7.87 -7.03
N GLU A 27 15.84 6.69 -7.62
CA GLU A 27 15.83 6.51 -9.06
C GLU A 27 14.37 6.43 -9.51
N VAL A 28 13.98 7.21 -10.51
CA VAL A 28 12.57 7.31 -10.92
C VAL A 28 12.41 6.98 -12.38
N GLU A 29 11.41 6.16 -12.66
CA GLU A 29 10.97 5.85 -14.02
C GLU A 29 9.50 6.24 -14.19
N ILE A 30 9.16 6.86 -15.32
CA ILE A 30 7.81 7.32 -15.63
C ILE A 30 7.21 6.43 -16.72
N ALA A 31 5.93 6.12 -16.56
CA ALA A 31 5.07 5.55 -17.58
C ALA A 31 3.85 6.44 -17.75
N ASN A 32 3.71 7.09 -18.91
CA ASN A 32 2.61 8.03 -19.16
C ASN A 32 1.32 7.34 -19.63
N ARG A 33 1.24 6.03 -19.51
CA ARG A 33 0.09 5.21 -19.89
C ARG A 33 -0.06 4.03 -18.94
N GLY A 34 -1.31 3.70 -18.62
CA GLY A 34 -1.61 2.61 -17.70
C GLY A 34 -1.14 1.24 -18.21
N ASP A 35 -1.30 0.95 -19.51
CA ASP A 35 -0.85 -0.30 -20.12
C ASP A 35 0.67 -0.48 -20.07
N THR A 36 1.41 0.58 -20.39
CA THR A 36 2.87 0.59 -20.33
C THR A 36 3.36 0.50 -18.88
N GLY A 37 2.70 1.21 -17.97
CA GLY A 37 3.01 1.18 -16.54
C GLY A 37 2.82 -0.21 -15.94
N LEU A 38 1.71 -0.86 -16.27
CA LEU A 38 1.45 -2.24 -15.86
C LEU A 38 2.52 -3.19 -16.40
N ASP A 39 2.84 -3.09 -17.70
CA ASP A 39 3.84 -3.96 -18.35
C ASP A 39 5.22 -3.81 -17.67
N LYS A 40 5.65 -2.59 -17.36
CA LYS A 40 6.87 -2.32 -16.61
C LYS A 40 6.81 -2.87 -15.19
N ALA A 41 5.72 -2.60 -14.47
CA ALA A 41 5.52 -3.09 -13.10
C ALA A 41 5.61 -4.62 -13.02
N MET A 42 5.15 -5.33 -14.04
CA MET A 42 5.19 -6.80 -14.10
C MET A 42 6.57 -7.34 -14.47
N LYS A 43 7.27 -6.70 -15.41
CA LYS A 43 8.54 -7.18 -15.97
C LYS A 43 9.78 -6.77 -15.18
N GLU A 44 9.71 -5.65 -14.48
CA GLU A 44 10.84 -5.06 -13.77
C GLU A 44 10.59 -5.04 -12.25
N GLU A 45 11.66 -4.89 -11.49
CA GLU A 45 11.57 -4.76 -10.03
C GLU A 45 11.64 -3.28 -9.62
N TYR A 46 10.63 -2.85 -8.88
CA TYR A 46 10.54 -1.54 -8.27
C TYR A 46 10.38 -1.67 -6.76
N ASP A 47 10.96 -0.75 -6.03
CA ASP A 47 10.83 -0.69 -4.57
C ASP A 47 9.51 -0.04 -4.13
N LEU A 48 8.90 0.78 -5.01
CA LEU A 48 7.61 1.41 -4.78
C LEU A 48 7.00 1.85 -6.12
N ILE A 49 5.67 1.84 -6.20
CA ILE A 49 4.90 2.31 -7.36
C ILE A 49 3.99 3.45 -6.90
N ILE A 50 4.00 4.56 -7.64
CA ILE A 50 3.02 5.65 -7.55
C ILE A 50 2.07 5.48 -8.73
N LEU A 51 0.77 5.41 -8.45
CA LEU A 51 -0.25 5.06 -9.44
C LEU A 51 -1.40 6.06 -9.44
N ASP A 52 -1.55 6.81 -10.52
CA ASP A 52 -2.78 7.58 -10.73
C ASP A 52 -3.95 6.65 -11.03
N LEU A 53 -5.10 6.94 -10.43
CA LEU A 53 -6.34 6.22 -10.66
C LEU A 53 -7.09 6.73 -11.89
N MET A 54 -6.82 7.95 -12.33
CA MET A 54 -7.57 8.64 -13.40
C MET A 54 -6.90 8.48 -14.77
N LEU A 55 -6.22 7.39 -15.00
CA LEU A 55 -5.55 7.11 -16.26
C LEU A 55 -6.55 6.91 -17.39
N PRO A 56 -6.26 7.40 -18.61
CA PRO A 56 -7.05 7.09 -19.78
C PRO A 56 -6.93 5.61 -20.13
N GLU A 57 -7.99 5.03 -20.69
CA GLU A 57 -8.05 3.68 -21.25
C GLU A 57 -8.03 2.53 -20.22
N VAL A 58 -7.33 2.64 -19.09
CA VAL A 58 -7.23 1.58 -18.07
C VAL A 58 -7.55 2.15 -16.68
N ASP A 59 -8.47 1.55 -15.95
CA ASP A 59 -8.76 1.93 -14.56
C ASP A 59 -7.56 1.61 -13.65
N GLY A 60 -7.03 2.61 -12.93
CA GLY A 60 -5.92 2.43 -12.00
C GLY A 60 -6.20 1.40 -10.90
N PHE A 61 -7.46 1.20 -10.52
CA PHE A 61 -7.85 0.12 -9.61
C PHE A 61 -7.59 -1.28 -10.21
N ASP A 62 -7.82 -1.44 -11.52
CA ASP A 62 -7.56 -2.70 -12.21
C ASP A 62 -6.06 -2.96 -12.36
N ILE A 63 -5.26 -1.91 -12.60
CA ILE A 63 -3.79 -1.99 -12.59
C ILE A 63 -3.29 -2.45 -11.23
N CYS A 64 -3.76 -1.81 -10.14
CA CYS A 64 -3.38 -2.20 -8.79
C CYS A 64 -3.70 -3.66 -8.50
N ARG A 65 -4.92 -4.11 -8.84
CA ARG A 65 -5.33 -5.51 -8.64
C ARG A 65 -4.40 -6.47 -9.36
N GLN A 66 -4.10 -6.22 -10.64
CA GLN A 66 -3.23 -7.08 -11.44
C GLN A 66 -1.81 -7.15 -10.87
N ILE A 67 -1.24 -6.01 -10.46
CA ILE A 67 0.08 -6.00 -9.82
C ILE A 67 0.05 -6.83 -8.53
N ARG A 68 -1.02 -6.73 -7.71
CA ARG A 68 -1.17 -7.45 -6.46
C ARG A 68 -1.33 -8.96 -6.60
N GLU A 69 -1.82 -9.45 -7.74
CA GLU A 69 -1.88 -10.88 -8.02
C GLU A 69 -0.50 -11.54 -8.10
N GLU A 70 0.54 -10.77 -8.45
CA GLU A 70 1.89 -11.29 -8.68
C GLU A 70 2.96 -10.66 -7.78
N LYS A 71 2.78 -9.41 -7.33
CA LYS A 71 3.81 -8.65 -6.60
C LYS A 71 3.30 -7.97 -5.34
N ASN A 72 4.18 -7.90 -4.35
CA ASN A 72 3.94 -7.21 -3.06
C ASN A 72 4.63 -5.83 -2.99
N THR A 73 5.10 -5.30 -4.12
CA THR A 73 5.71 -3.97 -4.19
C THR A 73 4.77 -2.92 -3.61
N PRO A 74 5.19 -2.05 -2.68
CA PRO A 74 4.34 -0.99 -2.15
C PRO A 74 3.73 -0.11 -3.24
N ILE A 75 2.42 0.17 -3.16
CA ILE A 75 1.69 1.03 -4.10
C ILE A 75 1.06 2.20 -3.34
N ILE A 76 1.41 3.42 -3.73
CA ILE A 76 0.73 4.64 -3.33
C ILE A 76 -0.21 5.05 -4.46
N MET A 77 -1.51 5.02 -4.20
CA MET A 77 -2.50 5.53 -5.16
C MET A 77 -2.61 7.04 -5.05
N VAL A 78 -2.72 7.69 -6.19
CA VAL A 78 -2.93 9.14 -6.28
C VAL A 78 -4.20 9.39 -7.08
N SER A 79 -5.06 10.33 -6.67
CA SER A 79 -6.29 10.61 -7.42
C SER A 79 -6.89 11.97 -7.09
N ALA A 80 -7.58 12.55 -8.09
CA ALA A 80 -8.45 13.71 -7.87
C ALA A 80 -9.76 13.35 -7.12
N LYS A 81 -10.09 12.06 -7.02
CA LYS A 81 -11.27 11.59 -6.29
C LYS A 81 -11.08 11.73 -4.79
N LYS A 82 -11.99 12.47 -4.15
CA LYS A 82 -11.95 12.78 -2.71
C LYS A 82 -12.87 11.90 -1.88
N ASP A 83 -13.68 11.08 -2.53
CA ASP A 83 -14.68 10.26 -1.84
C ASP A 83 -14.02 9.17 -1.00
N ASP A 84 -14.49 9.03 0.23
CA ASP A 84 -13.99 8.01 1.15
C ASP A 84 -14.23 6.59 0.63
N ILE A 85 -15.24 6.41 -0.24
CA ILE A 85 -15.55 5.14 -0.90
C ILE A 85 -14.39 4.71 -1.83
N ASP A 86 -13.84 5.65 -2.63
CA ASP A 86 -12.71 5.35 -3.52
C ASP A 86 -11.44 5.05 -2.73
N LYS A 87 -11.20 5.76 -1.62
CA LYS A 87 -10.08 5.46 -0.72
C LYS A 87 -10.21 4.06 -0.11
N ILE A 88 -11.39 3.72 0.42
CA ILE A 88 -11.67 2.40 1.01
C ILE A 88 -11.51 1.31 -0.05
N ARG A 89 -11.97 1.56 -1.28
CA ARG A 89 -11.80 0.63 -2.41
C ARG A 89 -10.32 0.42 -2.75
N GLY A 90 -9.54 1.50 -2.89
CA GLY A 90 -8.11 1.41 -3.20
C GLY A 90 -7.32 0.62 -2.17
N LEU A 91 -7.54 0.93 -0.89
CA LEU A 91 -6.92 0.20 0.23
C LEU A 91 -7.39 -1.25 0.31
N GLY A 92 -8.68 -1.51 0.00
CA GLY A 92 -9.24 -2.86 -0.07
C GLY A 92 -8.70 -3.71 -1.22
N LEU A 93 -8.20 -3.09 -2.30
CA LEU A 93 -7.52 -3.74 -3.42
C LEU A 93 -6.02 -3.95 -3.18
N GLY A 94 -5.52 -3.56 -2.01
CA GLY A 94 -4.14 -3.79 -1.61
C GLY A 94 -3.19 -2.61 -1.81
N ALA A 95 -3.70 -1.41 -2.05
CA ALA A 95 -2.86 -0.21 -1.99
C ALA A 95 -2.34 0.01 -0.56
N ASP A 96 -1.11 0.45 -0.44
CA ASP A 96 -0.47 0.72 0.85
C ASP A 96 -0.80 2.11 1.37
N ASP A 97 -1.09 3.05 0.47
CA ASP A 97 -1.50 4.42 0.80
C ASP A 97 -2.38 5.01 -0.30
N TYR A 98 -3.08 6.10 0.03
CA TYR A 98 -3.93 6.84 -0.88
C TYR A 98 -3.77 8.34 -0.66
N MET A 99 -3.42 9.06 -1.72
CA MET A 99 -3.27 10.51 -1.72
C MET A 99 -4.30 11.19 -2.63
N THR A 100 -4.81 12.33 -2.21
CA THR A 100 -5.75 13.11 -3.02
C THR A 100 -5.05 14.29 -3.69
N LYS A 101 -5.26 14.46 -5.01
CA LYS A 101 -4.82 15.66 -5.75
C LYS A 101 -5.73 16.87 -5.38
N PRO A 102 -5.21 18.09 -5.25
CA PRO A 102 -3.80 18.45 -5.28
C PRO A 102 -3.09 18.12 -3.96
N PHE A 103 -1.87 17.63 -4.05
CA PHE A 103 -0.97 17.38 -2.92
C PHE A 103 0.31 18.19 -3.09
N SER A 104 1.06 18.38 -2.01
CA SER A 104 2.38 18.96 -2.12
C SER A 104 3.41 17.89 -2.49
N PRO A 105 4.38 18.18 -3.37
CA PRO A 105 5.45 17.23 -3.68
C PRO A 105 6.22 16.78 -2.44
N SER A 106 6.37 17.66 -1.44
CA SER A 106 6.99 17.32 -0.15
C SER A 106 6.18 16.29 0.64
N GLU A 107 4.84 16.29 0.54
CA GLU A 107 3.99 15.28 1.15
C GLU A 107 4.20 13.93 0.47
N LEU A 108 4.24 13.90 -0.87
CA LEU A 108 4.52 12.68 -1.62
C LEU A 108 5.86 12.07 -1.20
N VAL A 109 6.93 12.88 -1.17
CA VAL A 109 8.26 12.43 -0.74
C VAL A 109 8.25 11.89 0.69
N ALA A 110 7.55 12.56 1.62
CA ALA A 110 7.46 12.11 3.01
C ALA A 110 6.78 10.74 3.13
N ARG A 111 5.70 10.53 2.37
CA ARG A 111 4.98 9.24 2.33
C ARG A 111 5.83 8.14 1.69
N VAL A 112 6.46 8.42 0.56
CA VAL A 112 7.39 7.49 -0.08
C VAL A 112 8.49 7.05 0.89
N LYS A 113 9.15 8.01 1.56
CA LYS A 113 10.17 7.70 2.56
C LYS A 113 9.63 6.85 3.71
N ALA A 114 8.46 7.17 4.23
CA ALA A 114 7.84 6.42 5.32
C ALA A 114 7.56 4.96 4.91
N HIS A 115 7.04 4.73 3.70
CA HIS A 115 6.80 3.38 3.18
C HIS A 115 8.09 2.63 2.91
N MET A 116 9.10 3.28 2.33
CA MET A 116 10.42 2.70 2.08
C MET A 116 11.15 2.35 3.37
N ASP A 117 11.15 3.24 4.37
CA ASP A 117 11.78 2.98 5.67
C ASP A 117 11.10 1.83 6.40
N ARG A 118 9.77 1.76 6.32
CA ARG A 118 9.00 0.66 6.89
C ARG A 118 9.35 -0.66 6.21
N TYR A 119 9.38 -0.68 4.88
CA TYR A 119 9.78 -1.84 4.10
C TYR A 119 11.23 -2.26 4.41
N ASN A 120 12.18 -1.32 4.42
CA ASN A 120 13.60 -1.57 4.70
C ASN A 120 13.85 -2.03 6.14
N ARG A 121 13.12 -1.50 7.14
CA ARG A 121 13.20 -2.02 8.52
C ARG A 121 12.73 -3.46 8.61
N LEU A 122 11.77 -3.83 7.80
CA LEU A 122 11.20 -5.18 7.80
C LEU A 122 12.07 -6.16 6.99
N VAL A 123 12.72 -5.69 5.94
CA VAL A 123 13.60 -6.52 5.07
C VAL A 123 15.07 -6.41 5.47
N GLY A 124 15.50 -5.28 6.04
CA GLY A 124 16.92 -4.92 6.23
C GLY A 124 17.52 -5.22 7.60
N SER A 125 16.78 -5.73 8.57
CA SER A 125 17.35 -6.06 9.90
C SER A 125 18.01 -7.44 9.92
N GLY A 126 19.08 -7.58 9.15
CA GLY A 126 19.92 -8.77 9.08
C GLY A 126 20.81 -9.02 10.32
N THR A 127 20.38 -8.63 11.53
CA THR A 127 21.02 -9.05 12.79
C THR A 127 20.04 -8.94 13.95
N ALA A 128 19.10 -9.86 14.08
CA ALA A 128 18.53 -10.22 15.37
C ALA A 128 17.54 -11.35 15.24
N LYS A 129 17.57 -12.29 16.15
CA LYS A 129 16.56 -13.28 16.55
C LYS A 129 15.40 -13.42 15.55
N ASN A 130 15.26 -14.59 14.97
CA ASN A 130 14.08 -14.96 14.20
C ASN A 130 12.84 -14.56 14.99
N ASP A 131 12.26 -13.43 14.63
CA ASP A 131 11.05 -12.93 15.26
C ASP A 131 9.88 -13.66 14.59
N VAL A 132 9.79 -14.95 14.90
CA VAL A 132 8.79 -15.87 14.36
C VAL A 132 7.67 -16.00 15.38
N ILE A 133 6.47 -15.74 14.94
CA ILE A 133 5.24 -15.95 15.72
C ILE A 133 4.62 -17.25 15.24
N GLU A 134 4.36 -18.18 16.16
CA GLU A 134 3.65 -19.42 15.85
C GLU A 134 2.35 -19.51 16.70
N ILE A 135 1.20 -19.49 16.02
CA ILE A 135 -0.11 -19.54 16.64
C ILE A 135 -1.02 -20.48 15.84
N ARG A 136 -1.46 -21.58 16.47
CA ARG A 136 -2.51 -22.48 15.93
C ARG A 136 -2.31 -22.88 14.46
N GLY A 137 -1.09 -23.24 14.06
CA GLY A 137 -0.78 -23.64 12.69
C GLY A 137 -0.45 -22.50 11.72
N ILE A 138 -0.47 -21.26 12.21
CA ILE A 138 0.03 -20.10 11.48
C ILE A 138 1.43 -19.81 11.99
N LYS A 139 2.39 -19.72 11.05
CA LYS A 139 3.77 -19.30 11.31
C LYS A 139 4.03 -18.02 10.54
N ILE A 140 4.43 -16.97 11.24
CA ILE A 140 4.72 -15.65 10.69
C ILE A 140 6.19 -15.35 10.93
N ASP A 141 6.99 -15.26 9.89
CA ASP A 141 8.34 -14.73 9.95
C ASP A 141 8.29 -13.23 9.66
N LYS A 142 8.43 -12.42 10.71
CA LYS A 142 8.35 -10.96 10.59
C LYS A 142 9.52 -10.38 9.82
N THR A 143 10.67 -11.02 9.90
CA THR A 143 11.90 -10.58 9.24
C THR A 143 11.84 -10.84 7.74
N ALA A 144 11.42 -12.05 7.35
CA ALA A 144 11.30 -12.43 5.94
C ALA A 144 9.95 -12.02 5.32
N ARG A 145 8.99 -11.49 6.13
CA ARG A 145 7.60 -11.19 5.73
C ARG A 145 6.89 -12.37 5.08
N ARG A 146 7.10 -13.56 5.61
CA ARG A 146 6.52 -14.80 5.08
C ARG A 146 5.56 -15.41 6.08
N VAL A 147 4.48 -15.96 5.56
CA VAL A 147 3.45 -16.61 6.37
C VAL A 147 3.22 -18.02 5.86
N TRP A 148 3.17 -18.97 6.78
CA TRP A 148 2.75 -20.35 6.49
C TRP A 148 1.51 -20.68 7.28
N VAL A 149 0.56 -21.32 6.63
CA VAL A 149 -0.65 -21.85 7.25
C VAL A 149 -0.63 -23.37 7.08
N ASN A 150 -0.56 -24.09 8.20
CA ASN A 150 -0.44 -25.56 8.23
C ASN A 150 0.75 -26.09 7.37
N GLY A 151 1.84 -25.33 7.33
CA GLY A 151 3.05 -25.69 6.58
C GLY A 151 3.08 -25.23 5.12
N GLU A 152 1.98 -24.70 4.59
CA GLU A 152 1.93 -24.12 3.24
C GLU A 152 2.18 -22.61 3.30
N GLU A 153 3.08 -22.13 2.48
CA GLU A 153 3.33 -20.68 2.34
C GLU A 153 2.14 -19.99 1.67
N LYS A 154 1.75 -18.86 2.23
CA LYS A 154 0.66 -18.03 1.71
C LYS A 154 1.17 -16.62 1.46
N THR A 155 0.75 -16.04 0.35
CA THR A 155 1.10 -14.66 -0.05
C THR A 155 0.11 -13.68 0.54
N PHE A 156 0.61 -12.57 1.08
CA PHE A 156 -0.16 -11.47 1.64
C PHE A 156 0.35 -10.15 1.06
N THR A 157 -0.54 -9.20 0.85
CA THR A 157 -0.13 -7.82 0.59
C THR A 157 0.56 -7.23 1.82
N THR A 158 1.29 -6.14 1.66
CA THR A 158 2.01 -5.49 2.77
C THR A 158 1.07 -5.20 3.95
N LYS A 159 -0.12 -4.65 3.68
CA LYS A 159 -1.08 -4.29 4.72
C LYS A 159 -1.79 -5.49 5.36
N GLU A 160 -2.07 -6.52 4.59
CA GLU A 160 -2.62 -7.77 5.14
C GLU A 160 -1.59 -8.46 6.05
N PHE A 161 -0.32 -8.47 5.67
CA PHE A 161 0.76 -8.99 6.50
C PHE A 161 0.88 -8.20 7.80
N ASP A 162 0.89 -6.86 7.71
CA ASP A 162 0.97 -5.97 8.87
C ASP A 162 -0.21 -6.18 9.82
N LEU A 163 -1.43 -6.30 9.28
CA LEU A 163 -2.64 -6.55 10.06
C LEU A 163 -2.57 -7.91 10.75
N LEU A 164 -2.19 -8.96 10.02
CA LEU A 164 -2.05 -10.31 10.57
C LEU A 164 -1.02 -10.34 11.70
N THR A 165 0.14 -9.72 11.47
CA THR A 165 1.22 -9.63 12.46
C THR A 165 0.77 -8.87 13.71
N PHE A 166 0.13 -7.71 13.53
CA PHE A 166 -0.40 -6.91 14.64
C PHE A 166 -1.40 -7.68 15.49
N LEU A 167 -2.34 -8.40 14.86
CA LEU A 167 -3.30 -9.23 15.58
C LEU A 167 -2.63 -10.41 16.28
N ALA A 168 -1.63 -11.02 15.66
CA ALA A 168 -0.88 -12.13 16.24
C ALA A 168 -0.02 -11.71 17.46
N GLU A 169 0.49 -10.49 17.45
CA GLU A 169 1.23 -9.91 18.60
C GLU A 169 0.32 -9.50 19.76
N ASN A 170 -0.97 -9.32 19.50
CA ASN A 170 -1.95 -8.90 20.51
C ASN A 170 -3.06 -9.96 20.72
N PRO A 171 -2.71 -11.19 21.13
CA PRO A 171 -3.68 -12.25 21.32
C PRO A 171 -4.69 -11.89 22.42
N ASN A 172 -5.93 -12.33 22.25
CA ASN A 172 -7.04 -12.09 23.21
C ASN A 172 -7.46 -10.62 23.39
N ARG A 173 -7.06 -9.73 22.50
CA ARG A 173 -7.52 -8.35 22.45
C ARG A 173 -8.50 -8.15 21.30
N VAL A 174 -9.58 -7.41 21.56
CA VAL A 174 -10.54 -6.97 20.54
C VAL A 174 -10.17 -5.56 20.15
N PHE A 175 -10.12 -5.30 18.86
CA PHE A 175 -9.84 -3.99 18.30
C PHE A 175 -11.06 -3.48 17.54
N THR A 176 -11.33 -2.21 17.67
CA THR A 176 -12.30 -1.54 16.81
C THR A 176 -11.70 -1.33 15.41
N LYS A 177 -12.56 -1.13 14.42
CA LYS A 177 -12.15 -0.82 13.05
C LYS A 177 -11.25 0.42 13.02
N ASP A 178 -11.57 1.44 13.79
CA ASP A 178 -10.82 2.70 13.87
C ASP A 178 -9.42 2.50 14.45
N GLU A 179 -9.29 1.68 15.48
CA GLU A 179 -7.99 1.33 16.04
C GLU A 179 -7.13 0.61 14.99
N LEU A 180 -7.69 -0.38 14.28
CA LEU A 180 -6.97 -1.10 13.23
C LEU A 180 -6.53 -0.17 12.09
N PHE A 181 -7.42 0.71 11.63
CA PHE A 181 -7.09 1.66 10.58
C PHE A 181 -5.98 2.62 11.01
N ARG A 182 -5.99 3.10 12.25
CA ARG A 182 -4.95 3.97 12.79
C ARG A 182 -3.59 3.26 12.88
N GLU A 183 -3.59 2.03 13.41
CA GLU A 183 -2.35 1.28 13.62
C GLU A 183 -1.72 0.78 12.31
N ILE A 184 -2.54 0.39 11.34
CA ILE A 184 -2.04 -0.25 10.11
C ILE A 184 -1.84 0.76 8.97
N TRP A 185 -2.70 1.78 8.85
CA TRP A 185 -2.65 2.76 7.76
C TRP A 185 -2.23 4.17 8.21
N ASP A 186 -1.99 4.38 9.51
CA ASP A 186 -1.68 5.70 10.10
C ASP A 186 -2.73 6.77 9.73
N MET A 187 -3.98 6.34 9.62
CA MET A 187 -5.11 7.19 9.25
C MET A 187 -6.04 7.44 10.42
N ALA A 188 -6.28 8.71 10.74
CA ALA A 188 -7.42 9.09 11.55
C ALA A 188 -8.69 8.98 10.69
N VAL A 189 -9.47 7.94 10.90
CA VAL A 189 -10.76 7.77 10.19
C VAL A 189 -11.78 8.69 10.83
N SER A 190 -12.08 9.81 10.17
CA SER A 190 -13.20 10.68 10.52
C SER A 190 -14.49 10.07 9.98
N TYR A 191 -15.19 9.30 10.81
CA TYR A 191 -16.54 8.86 10.47
C TYR A 191 -17.53 9.99 10.70
N THR A 192 -18.01 10.62 9.64
CA THR A 192 -19.35 11.19 9.65
C THR A 192 -20.33 10.01 9.59
N HIS A 193 -21.15 9.93 10.62
CA HIS A 193 -22.18 8.91 10.85
C HIS A 193 -22.87 8.40 9.56
N LEU A 194 -22.58 7.19 9.14
CA LEU A 194 -23.53 6.37 8.40
C LEU A 194 -24.40 5.64 9.43
N THR A 195 -25.46 6.27 9.84
CA THR A 195 -26.54 5.61 10.55
C THR A 195 -27.17 4.61 9.59
N LEU A 196 -26.96 3.33 9.82
CA LEU A 196 -27.76 2.28 9.18
C LEU A 196 -29.24 2.53 9.56
N PRO A 197 -30.19 2.51 8.62
CA PRO A 197 -31.58 2.60 8.96
C PRO A 197 -31.96 1.31 9.73
N THR A 198 -32.28 1.48 10.98
CA THR A 198 -32.93 0.44 11.80
C THR A 198 -34.33 0.25 11.22
N THR A 199 -34.54 -0.80 10.47
CA THR A 199 -35.88 -1.28 10.12
C THR A 199 -36.54 -1.77 11.40
N SER A 200 -37.35 -0.91 12.02
CA SER A 200 -38.33 -1.31 12.98
C SER A 200 -39.34 -2.25 12.33
N ARG A 201 -39.34 -3.51 12.69
CA ARG A 201 -40.50 -4.38 12.47
C ARG A 201 -41.48 -4.14 13.62
N VAL A 202 -42.64 -3.63 13.29
CA VAL A 202 -43.87 -3.76 14.04
C VAL A 202 -44.45 -5.14 13.78
#